data_a8cdc199ae7f080f455ab8b6e437ad68
#
_entry.id   a8cdc199ae7f080f455ab8b6e437ad68
#
_cell.length_a   1.000
_cell.length_b   1.000
_cell.length_c   1.000
_cell.angle_alpha   90.00
_cell.angle_beta   90.00
_cell.angle_gamma   90.00
#
_symmetry.space_group_name_H-M   'P 1'
#
loop_
_entity.id
_entity.type
_entity.pdbx_description
1 polymer ?
#
loop_
_entity_poly.entity_id
_entity_poly.type
_entity_poly.pdbx_seq_one_letter_code
_entity_poly.pdbx_strand_id
1 'polypeptide(L)'
;MEWIFYLFLLNTFFMLFIAIWEVRRPAKALNWITITLILPTIGFWLYLSTSNPKRIHRKRLTSSHNESDKLPDTYSHSALVIADALRNFTVHGLRVGEVQVFNNGIAKYEQLIESLQKAQKTIDLEYYIYRNDQIGNRITELLFEKAANGVRIRFIRDGWGSKKFPHHIILQMMEAGIECRTIFPLRFPWIMSNWNYRDHCKIVTIDGKESFTGGMNVGYEYTGLKPDVGFWRDTHLQIIGEAAGDLQTIFEVHWNIALPEKIKSKTKSKISKKTTKFPKYKSQEVDRTGSVSHSGWLTEWGSELTAKDKFPEKGKLQKAYIHTLEGNPGVPTPVIRQAYFICITQAVKTIDITTPYFVPETDIIMALKTAVARGVRVRLLVPHHIDQKIVGLASRTYYGELLEAGVHIYQYDKGMLHAKVMIIDEEIAEVGAANYDMRSFRLNYEVCEILYSADVTRELTQQFEQDLTDSVPLRIEDLLQRSLTERIIEQGARLLSPLL
;
A
#
# COMPACT_ATOMS: atom_id res chain seq x y z
N MET A 1 -22.25 23.45 38.69
CA MET A 1 -23.35 22.75 37.96
C MET A 1 -23.58 23.41 36.58
N GLU A 2 -23.56 24.70 36.42
CA GLU A 2 -23.82 25.41 35.15
C GLU A 2 -22.89 25.00 34.01
N TRP A 3 -21.58 24.85 34.25
CA TRP A 3 -20.62 24.43 33.22
C TRP A 3 -20.87 23.04 32.65
N ILE A 4 -21.35 22.09 33.46
CA ILE A 4 -21.71 20.74 33.02
C ILE A 4 -22.92 20.80 32.09
N PHE A 5 -23.89 21.67 32.38
CA PHE A 5 -25.06 21.87 31.54
C PHE A 5 -24.69 22.46 30.18
N TYR A 6 -23.82 23.49 30.12
CA TYR A 6 -23.34 24.07 28.85
C TYR A 6 -22.52 23.07 28.05
N LEU A 7 -21.70 22.25 28.71
CA LEU A 7 -20.95 21.19 28.04
C LEU A 7 -21.88 20.13 27.43
N PHE A 8 -22.93 19.76 28.15
CA PHE A 8 -23.96 18.84 27.67
C PHE A 8 -24.72 19.40 26.45
N LEU A 9 -25.15 20.66 26.51
CA LEU A 9 -25.80 21.34 25.38
C LEU A 9 -24.88 21.41 24.15
N LEU A 10 -23.62 21.78 24.33
CA LEU A 10 -22.63 21.83 23.28
C LEU A 10 -22.41 20.45 22.66
N ASN A 11 -22.28 19.42 23.48
CA ASN A 11 -22.09 18.05 22.99
C ASN A 11 -23.32 17.55 22.22
N THR A 12 -24.52 17.85 22.70
CA THR A 12 -25.79 17.54 22.00
C THR A 12 -25.85 18.24 20.64
N PHE A 13 -25.45 19.52 20.57
CA PHE A 13 -25.34 20.24 19.32
C PHE A 13 -24.37 19.55 18.34
N PHE A 14 -23.21 19.09 18.81
CA PHE A 14 -22.24 18.39 17.98
C PHE A 14 -22.79 17.05 17.45
N MET A 15 -23.51 16.29 18.27
CA MET A 15 -24.16 15.05 17.84
C MET A 15 -25.25 15.29 16.77
N LEU A 16 -26.07 16.33 16.95
CA LEU A 16 -27.07 16.74 15.95
C LEU A 16 -26.40 17.19 14.65
N PHE A 17 -25.32 17.95 14.73
CA PHE A 17 -24.54 18.36 13.57
C PHE A 17 -24.03 17.13 12.77
N ILE A 18 -23.46 16.14 13.46
CA ILE A 18 -22.99 14.89 12.83
C ILE A 18 -24.17 14.13 12.19
N ALA A 19 -25.28 14.00 12.88
CA ALA A 19 -26.46 13.31 12.38
C ALA A 19 -27.00 13.94 11.08
N ILE A 20 -27.08 15.25 11.01
CA ILE A 20 -27.54 15.99 9.83
C ILE A 20 -26.53 15.90 8.69
N TRP A 21 -25.23 16.07 9.00
CA TRP A 21 -24.18 16.11 7.99
C TRP A 21 -23.95 14.74 7.34
N GLU A 22 -24.02 13.67 8.12
CA GLU A 22 -23.82 12.30 7.66
C GLU A 22 -25.14 11.55 7.36
N VAL A 23 -26.26 12.24 7.14
CA VAL A 23 -27.60 11.65 6.91
C VAL A 23 -27.58 10.56 5.81
N ARG A 24 -26.74 10.71 4.81
CA ARG A 24 -26.57 9.73 3.72
C ARG A 24 -25.72 8.51 4.09
N ARG A 25 -25.16 8.50 5.30
CA ARG A 25 -24.26 7.44 5.82
C ARG A 25 -24.59 7.14 7.28
N PRO A 26 -25.78 6.59 7.56
CA PRO A 26 -26.28 6.47 8.93
C PRO A 26 -25.38 5.64 9.86
N ALA A 27 -24.76 4.57 9.36
CA ALA A 27 -23.80 3.79 10.15
C ALA A 27 -22.57 4.63 10.57
N LYS A 28 -22.03 5.46 9.67
CA LYS A 28 -20.94 6.39 9.99
C LYS A 28 -21.39 7.46 10.98
N ALA A 29 -22.60 8.01 10.81
CA ALA A 29 -23.17 8.99 11.74
C ALA A 29 -23.28 8.40 13.15
N LEU A 30 -23.83 7.18 13.28
CA LEU A 30 -24.01 6.50 14.56
C LEU A 30 -22.65 6.27 15.27
N ASN A 31 -21.65 5.79 14.55
CA ASN A 31 -20.32 5.58 15.10
C ASN A 31 -19.71 6.88 15.65
N TRP A 32 -19.81 7.98 14.91
CA TRP A 32 -19.28 9.27 15.34
C TRP A 32 -20.08 9.89 16.48
N ILE A 33 -21.40 9.70 16.51
CA ILE A 33 -22.26 10.11 17.62
C ILE A 33 -21.85 9.35 18.89
N THR A 34 -21.61 8.04 18.78
CA THR A 34 -21.16 7.21 19.92
C THR A 34 -19.80 7.66 20.42
N ILE A 35 -18.84 7.93 19.53
CA ILE A 35 -17.51 8.45 19.92
C ILE A 35 -17.64 9.83 20.60
N THR A 36 -18.50 10.71 20.08
CA THR A 36 -18.73 12.05 20.64
C THR A 36 -19.45 11.97 22.01
N LEU A 37 -20.30 10.96 22.21
CA LEU A 37 -20.95 10.71 23.49
C LEU A 37 -19.96 10.26 24.56
N ILE A 38 -19.05 9.33 24.22
CA ILE A 38 -18.02 8.79 25.12
C ILE A 38 -16.93 9.83 25.41
N LEU A 39 -16.53 10.60 24.39
CA LEU A 39 -15.49 11.62 24.46
C LEU A 39 -16.09 13.00 24.10
N PRO A 40 -16.82 13.64 25.01
CA PRO A 40 -17.46 14.94 24.73
C PRO A 40 -16.46 15.96 24.23
N THR A 41 -16.85 16.75 23.23
CA THR A 41 -16.02 17.73 22.52
C THR A 41 -14.82 17.16 21.74
N ILE A 42 -14.03 16.29 22.35
CA ILE A 42 -12.89 15.61 21.69
C ILE A 42 -13.37 14.77 20.50
N GLY A 43 -14.43 13.98 20.68
CA GLY A 43 -15.04 13.17 19.62
C GLY A 43 -15.49 14.02 18.43
N PHE A 44 -16.05 15.20 18.65
CA PHE A 44 -16.43 16.13 17.58
C PHE A 44 -15.21 16.70 16.84
N TRP A 45 -14.15 17.06 17.54
CA TRP A 45 -12.89 17.50 16.93
C TRP A 45 -12.23 16.39 16.12
N LEU A 46 -12.28 15.17 16.62
CA LEU A 46 -11.85 13.98 15.89
C LEU A 46 -12.70 13.80 14.61
N TYR A 47 -14.01 13.95 14.70
CA TYR A 47 -14.91 13.92 13.55
C TYR A 47 -14.55 14.98 12.51
N LEU A 48 -14.40 16.24 12.89
CA LEU A 48 -14.08 17.33 11.95
C LEU A 48 -12.73 17.10 11.26
N SER A 49 -11.76 16.55 11.97
CA SER A 49 -10.42 16.31 11.43
C SER A 49 -10.33 15.06 10.54
N THR A 50 -11.24 14.09 10.71
CA THR A 50 -11.23 12.83 9.95
C THR A 50 -12.27 12.79 8.85
N SER A 51 -13.40 13.49 9.01
CA SER A 51 -14.59 13.32 8.15
C SER A 51 -14.67 14.29 6.99
N ASN A 52 -13.88 15.37 6.99
CA ASN A 52 -13.84 16.35 5.92
C ASN A 52 -12.48 16.32 5.22
N PRO A 53 -12.29 15.52 4.16
CA PRO A 53 -11.17 15.76 3.27
C PRO A 53 -11.35 17.16 2.71
N LYS A 54 -10.45 18.09 3.08
CA LYS A 54 -10.34 19.34 2.33
C LYS A 54 -10.17 18.91 0.89
N ARG A 55 -11.11 19.27 0.00
CA ARG A 55 -11.03 18.98 -1.42
C ARG A 55 -9.68 19.48 -1.90
N ILE A 56 -8.71 18.58 -1.99
CA ILE A 56 -7.48 18.83 -2.70
C ILE A 56 -7.96 19.02 -4.13
N HIS A 57 -7.93 20.28 -4.58
CA HIS A 57 -8.44 20.66 -5.90
C HIS A 57 -7.69 19.85 -6.94
N ARG A 58 -8.28 18.74 -7.35
CA ARG A 58 -7.84 18.03 -8.53
C ARG A 58 -8.35 18.81 -9.73
N LYS A 59 -7.45 19.33 -10.57
CA LYS A 59 -7.77 19.40 -12.00
C LYS A 59 -8.19 17.99 -12.40
N ARG A 60 -9.46 17.80 -12.72
CA ARG A 60 -9.94 16.55 -13.31
C ARG A 60 -9.05 16.31 -14.51
N LEU A 61 -8.14 15.34 -14.43
CA LEU A 61 -7.51 14.80 -15.61
C LEU A 61 -8.67 14.18 -16.38
N THR A 62 -9.07 14.83 -17.47
CA THR A 62 -10.05 14.28 -18.37
C THR A 62 -9.41 13.06 -18.99
N SER A 63 -9.96 11.89 -18.70
CA SER A 63 -9.55 10.66 -19.34
C SER A 63 -9.77 10.80 -20.85
N SER A 64 -8.69 10.91 -21.60
CA SER A 64 -8.73 10.72 -23.05
C SER A 64 -8.65 9.22 -23.30
N HIS A 65 -9.80 8.56 -23.34
CA HIS A 65 -9.85 7.14 -23.74
C HIS A 65 -9.77 7.06 -25.27
N ASN A 66 -8.75 6.40 -25.76
CA ASN A 66 -8.66 6.02 -27.17
C ASN A 66 -9.42 4.69 -27.40
N GLU A 67 -9.95 4.47 -28.58
CA GLU A 67 -10.56 3.17 -28.94
C GLU A 67 -9.55 2.01 -28.89
N SER A 68 -8.26 2.30 -28.96
CA SER A 68 -7.17 1.33 -28.82
C SER A 68 -6.99 0.75 -27.41
N ASP A 69 -7.65 1.34 -26.39
CA ASP A 69 -7.50 0.97 -24.97
C ASP A 69 -8.49 -0.14 -24.57
N LYS A 70 -8.73 -1.12 -25.44
CA LYS A 70 -9.63 -2.25 -25.19
C LYS A 70 -8.83 -3.54 -24.97
N LEU A 71 -9.32 -4.36 -24.03
CA LEU A 71 -8.82 -5.72 -23.86
C LEU A 71 -9.20 -6.55 -25.10
N PRO A 72 -8.31 -7.40 -25.65
CA PRO A 72 -8.62 -8.28 -26.77
C PRO A 72 -9.78 -9.24 -26.49
N ASP A 73 -10.60 -9.54 -27.51
CA ASP A 73 -11.73 -10.47 -27.42
C ASP A 73 -11.33 -11.92 -27.11
N THR A 74 -10.04 -12.22 -27.02
CA THR A 74 -9.52 -13.53 -26.60
C THR A 74 -9.64 -13.77 -25.10
N TYR A 75 -9.87 -12.73 -24.31
CA TYR A 75 -10.10 -12.82 -22.87
C TYR A 75 -11.53 -13.26 -22.56
N SER A 76 -11.75 -13.76 -21.35
CA SER A 76 -13.08 -14.18 -20.90
C SER A 76 -14.07 -13.01 -20.88
N HIS A 77 -15.36 -13.35 -20.94
CA HIS A 77 -16.41 -12.34 -20.86
C HIS A 77 -16.32 -11.51 -19.56
N SER A 78 -16.00 -12.15 -18.43
CA SER A 78 -15.83 -11.45 -17.15
C SER A 78 -14.66 -10.46 -17.20
N ALA A 79 -13.53 -10.83 -17.82
CA ALA A 79 -12.39 -9.94 -17.98
C ALA A 79 -12.71 -8.73 -18.85
N LEU A 80 -13.43 -8.93 -19.96
CA LEU A 80 -13.88 -7.84 -20.85
C LEU A 80 -14.82 -6.87 -20.12
N VAL A 81 -15.78 -7.38 -19.36
CA VAL A 81 -16.72 -6.57 -18.57
C VAL A 81 -15.99 -5.77 -17.49
N ILE A 82 -15.04 -6.40 -16.77
CA ILE A 82 -14.21 -5.73 -15.77
C ILE A 82 -13.40 -4.61 -16.42
N ALA A 83 -12.70 -4.91 -17.53
CA ALA A 83 -11.88 -3.93 -18.21
C ALA A 83 -12.68 -2.71 -18.72
N ASP A 84 -13.83 -2.95 -19.34
CA ASP A 84 -14.74 -1.89 -19.80
C ASP A 84 -15.30 -1.06 -18.64
N ALA A 85 -15.69 -1.70 -17.55
CA ALA A 85 -16.18 -1.01 -16.37
C ALA A 85 -15.09 -0.12 -15.76
N LEU A 86 -13.86 -0.63 -15.59
CA LEU A 86 -12.71 0.12 -15.05
C LEU A 86 -12.37 1.32 -15.92
N ARG A 87 -12.39 1.17 -17.24
CA ARG A 87 -12.16 2.26 -18.19
C ARG A 87 -13.09 3.46 -17.95
N ASN A 88 -14.32 3.22 -17.55
CA ASN A 88 -15.32 4.28 -17.41
C ASN A 88 -15.12 5.18 -16.16
N PHE A 89 -14.37 4.73 -15.16
CA PHE A 89 -14.17 5.53 -13.93
C PHE A 89 -12.71 5.71 -13.53
N THR A 90 -11.76 5.01 -14.17
CA THR A 90 -10.32 5.25 -13.96
C THR A 90 -9.84 6.44 -14.77
N VAL A 91 -8.79 7.08 -14.30
CA VAL A 91 -8.15 8.21 -15.01
C VAL A 91 -7.19 7.69 -16.06
N HIS A 92 -6.53 6.57 -15.75
CA HIS A 92 -5.56 5.91 -16.60
C HIS A 92 -6.27 4.86 -17.45
N GLY A 93 -6.00 4.84 -18.76
CA GLY A 93 -6.54 3.84 -19.68
C GLY A 93 -5.89 2.48 -19.48
N LEU A 94 -6.39 1.48 -20.22
CA LEU A 94 -5.73 0.19 -20.30
C LEU A 94 -4.40 0.33 -21.05
N ARG A 95 -3.31 -0.13 -20.46
CA ARG A 95 -1.96 -0.07 -21.03
C ARG A 95 -1.38 -1.46 -21.24
N VAL A 96 -0.42 -1.55 -22.14
CA VAL A 96 0.39 -2.76 -22.31
C VAL A 96 1.74 -2.55 -21.63
N GLY A 97 2.19 -3.57 -20.91
CA GLY A 97 3.50 -3.57 -20.26
C GLY A 97 4.05 -4.96 -20.06
N GLU A 98 5.31 -5.02 -19.65
CA GLU A 98 5.94 -6.23 -19.14
C GLU A 98 6.01 -6.12 -17.61
N VAL A 99 5.60 -7.17 -16.92
CA VAL A 99 5.50 -7.24 -15.46
C VAL A 99 6.40 -8.33 -14.94
N GLN A 100 7.16 -8.03 -13.88
CA GLN A 100 7.86 -9.01 -13.05
C GLN A 100 7.31 -8.95 -11.64
N VAL A 101 6.99 -10.12 -11.07
CA VAL A 101 6.45 -10.25 -9.71
C VAL A 101 7.58 -10.56 -8.73
N PHE A 102 7.56 -9.92 -7.56
CA PHE A 102 8.44 -10.19 -6.44
C PHE A 102 7.60 -10.57 -5.21
N ASN A 103 7.79 -11.76 -4.71
CA ASN A 103 7.08 -12.29 -3.53
C ASN A 103 7.87 -12.15 -2.22
N ASN A 104 9.06 -11.55 -2.28
CA ASN A 104 9.93 -11.27 -1.14
C ASN A 104 10.76 -10.00 -1.35
N GLY A 105 11.21 -9.40 -0.24
CA GLY A 105 11.96 -8.14 -0.29
C GLY A 105 13.36 -8.26 -0.89
N ILE A 106 14.02 -9.41 -0.75
CA ILE A 106 15.40 -9.60 -1.24
C ILE A 106 15.40 -9.47 -2.77
N ALA A 107 14.60 -10.27 -3.46
CA ALA A 107 14.50 -10.23 -4.92
C ALA A 107 14.09 -8.84 -5.44
N LYS A 108 13.14 -8.19 -4.74
CA LYS A 108 12.71 -6.82 -5.06
C LYS A 108 13.84 -5.81 -4.94
N TYR A 109 14.61 -5.83 -3.83
CA TYR A 109 15.68 -4.84 -3.65
C TYR A 109 16.85 -5.07 -4.57
N GLU A 110 17.18 -6.33 -4.88
CA GLU A 110 18.20 -6.65 -5.89
C GLU A 110 17.84 -6.02 -7.23
N GLN A 111 16.62 -6.27 -7.70
CA GLN A 111 16.17 -5.74 -8.99
C GLN A 111 16.09 -4.21 -8.96
N LEU A 112 15.56 -3.62 -7.87
CA LEU A 112 15.48 -2.17 -7.73
C LEU A 112 16.86 -1.52 -7.78
N ILE A 113 17.85 -2.05 -7.06
CA ILE A 113 19.22 -1.53 -7.05
C ILE A 113 19.85 -1.64 -8.44
N GLU A 114 19.68 -2.77 -9.12
CA GLU A 114 20.14 -2.96 -10.49
C GLU A 114 19.53 -1.92 -11.44
N SER A 115 18.23 -1.68 -11.35
CA SER A 115 17.52 -0.68 -12.18
C SER A 115 17.98 0.75 -11.86
N LEU A 116 18.14 1.10 -10.58
CA LEU A 116 18.68 2.39 -10.16
C LEU A 116 20.11 2.62 -10.67
N GLN A 117 20.94 1.58 -10.70
CA GLN A 117 22.31 1.66 -11.27
C GLN A 117 22.30 1.96 -12.78
N LYS A 118 21.29 1.51 -13.49
CA LYS A 118 21.13 1.74 -14.94
C LYS A 118 20.50 3.07 -15.30
N ALA A 119 19.91 3.78 -14.33
CA ALA A 119 19.24 5.06 -14.53
C ALA A 119 20.16 6.11 -15.19
N GLN A 120 19.65 6.82 -16.19
CA GLN A 120 20.42 7.80 -16.97
C GLN A 120 19.89 9.23 -16.89
N LYS A 121 18.58 9.42 -16.69
CA LYS A 121 17.94 10.73 -16.77
C LYS A 121 17.23 11.12 -15.47
N THR A 122 16.32 10.27 -14.99
CA THR A 122 15.46 10.59 -13.86
C THR A 122 15.24 9.40 -12.94
N ILE A 123 15.20 9.67 -11.63
CA ILE A 123 14.75 8.73 -10.62
C ILE A 123 13.76 9.45 -9.72
N ASP A 124 12.54 8.95 -9.64
CA ASP A 124 11.49 9.45 -8.78
C ASP A 124 11.09 8.39 -7.76
N LEU A 125 11.14 8.73 -6.48
CA LEU A 125 10.82 7.80 -5.39
C LEU A 125 9.74 8.39 -4.49
N GLU A 126 8.74 7.56 -4.16
CA GLU A 126 7.68 7.87 -3.23
C GLU A 126 7.44 6.68 -2.31
N TYR A 127 7.60 6.91 -0.98
CA TYR A 127 7.45 5.84 0.00
C TYR A 127 6.71 6.30 1.24
N TYR A 128 5.79 5.45 1.71
CA TYR A 128 5.19 5.60 3.03
C TYR A 128 6.25 5.45 4.14
N ILE A 129 6.99 4.33 4.14
CA ILE A 129 8.09 4.09 5.08
C ILE A 129 9.42 4.04 4.32
N TYR A 130 10.35 4.90 4.75
CA TYR A 130 11.74 4.84 4.33
C TYR A 130 12.62 4.82 5.58
N ARG A 131 13.36 3.72 5.79
CA ARG A 131 14.19 3.51 6.97
C ARG A 131 15.63 3.98 6.75
N ASN A 132 16.29 4.33 7.86
CA ASN A 132 17.73 4.54 7.89
C ASN A 132 18.38 3.27 8.46
N ASP A 133 18.36 2.22 7.68
CA ASP A 133 18.94 0.91 7.96
C ASP A 133 19.78 0.44 6.78
N GLN A 134 20.21 -0.82 6.79
CA GLN A 134 21.10 -1.36 5.75
C GLN A 134 20.54 -1.16 4.34
N ILE A 135 19.25 -1.45 4.12
CA ILE A 135 18.59 -1.29 2.81
C ILE A 135 18.43 0.19 2.45
N GLY A 136 17.88 0.99 3.36
CA GLY A 136 17.67 2.41 3.10
C GLY A 136 18.97 3.17 2.88
N ASN A 137 20.03 2.84 3.62
CA ASN A 137 21.36 3.43 3.44
C ASN A 137 21.94 3.06 2.08
N ARG A 138 21.86 1.79 1.67
CA ARG A 138 22.37 1.34 0.37
C ARG A 138 21.67 2.05 -0.80
N ILE A 139 20.34 2.17 -0.75
CA ILE A 139 19.60 2.93 -1.76
C ILE A 139 19.99 4.41 -1.72
N THR A 140 20.09 5.02 -0.55
CA THR A 140 20.45 6.44 -0.40
C THR A 140 21.85 6.74 -0.94
N GLU A 141 22.84 5.88 -0.69
CA GLU A 141 24.19 5.99 -1.26
C GLU A 141 24.17 5.97 -2.79
N LEU A 142 23.38 5.06 -3.38
CA LEU A 142 23.22 4.99 -4.83
C LEU A 142 22.55 6.24 -5.39
N LEU A 143 21.57 6.82 -4.67
CA LEU A 143 20.96 8.09 -5.07
C LEU A 143 22.01 9.23 -5.06
N PHE A 144 22.90 9.31 -4.08
CA PHE A 144 24.00 10.28 -4.09
C PHE A 144 24.94 10.09 -5.28
N GLU A 145 25.30 8.86 -5.58
CA GLU A 145 26.14 8.54 -6.74
C GLU A 145 25.47 8.98 -8.05
N LYS A 146 24.18 8.66 -8.24
CA LYS A 146 23.42 9.03 -9.41
C LYS A 146 23.23 10.55 -9.55
N ALA A 147 22.98 11.24 -8.45
CA ALA A 147 22.90 12.71 -8.45
C ALA A 147 24.22 13.35 -8.87
N ALA A 148 25.36 12.84 -8.36
CA ALA A 148 26.70 13.30 -8.74
C ALA A 148 26.99 13.06 -10.25
N ASN A 149 26.38 12.05 -10.87
CA ASN A 149 26.47 11.74 -12.28
C ASN A 149 25.41 12.48 -13.13
N GLY A 150 24.70 13.45 -12.56
CA GLY A 150 23.76 14.32 -13.28
C GLY A 150 22.37 13.75 -13.49
N VAL A 151 22.02 12.62 -12.88
CA VAL A 151 20.64 12.10 -12.88
C VAL A 151 19.77 12.99 -12.00
N ARG A 152 18.62 13.45 -12.52
CA ARG A 152 17.65 14.21 -11.73
C ARG A 152 16.92 13.27 -10.78
N ILE A 153 16.93 13.58 -9.47
CA ILE A 153 16.31 12.74 -8.46
C ILE A 153 15.30 13.52 -7.65
N ARG A 154 14.07 12.98 -7.52
CA ARG A 154 13.02 13.52 -6.68
C ARG A 154 12.58 12.47 -5.65
N PHE A 155 12.43 12.88 -4.42
CA PHE A 155 12.07 12.01 -3.31
C PHE A 155 10.88 12.55 -2.53
N ILE A 156 9.79 11.78 -2.48
CA ILE A 156 8.62 12.02 -1.63
C ILE A 156 8.61 11.00 -0.49
N ARG A 157 8.33 11.48 0.71
CA ARG A 157 8.07 10.63 1.88
C ARG A 157 6.81 11.05 2.62
N ASP A 158 6.10 10.09 3.21
CA ASP A 158 5.01 10.39 4.14
C ASP A 158 5.55 10.95 5.46
N GLY A 159 4.86 11.94 6.00
CA GLY A 159 5.28 12.62 7.23
C GLY A 159 5.19 11.74 8.49
N TRP A 160 4.30 10.75 8.53
CA TRP A 160 4.15 9.82 9.66
C TRP A 160 4.95 8.54 9.46
N GLY A 161 4.77 7.86 8.35
CA GLY A 161 5.42 6.58 8.06
C GLY A 161 6.95 6.70 8.10
N SER A 162 7.48 7.77 7.52
CA SER A 162 8.92 8.05 7.48
C SER A 162 9.42 9.00 8.58
N LYS A 163 8.67 9.19 9.68
CA LYS A 163 9.07 10.09 10.78
C LYS A 163 10.40 9.74 11.45
N LYS A 164 10.80 8.47 11.37
CA LYS A 164 12.09 7.98 11.92
C LYS A 164 13.27 8.20 10.96
N PHE A 165 13.02 8.58 9.70
CA PHE A 165 14.09 8.87 8.75
C PHE A 165 14.80 10.18 9.15
N PRO A 166 16.13 10.19 9.35
CA PRO A 166 16.84 11.30 9.96
C PRO A 166 16.82 12.56 9.09
N HIS A 167 16.42 13.68 9.67
CA HIS A 167 16.33 14.95 8.93
C HIS A 167 17.69 15.43 8.39
N HIS A 168 18.80 15.11 9.06
CA HIS A 168 20.12 15.48 8.56
C HIS A 168 20.47 14.79 7.23
N ILE A 169 20.00 13.56 7.00
CA ILE A 169 20.16 12.86 5.71
C ILE A 169 19.36 13.57 4.62
N ILE A 170 18.13 13.99 4.90
CA ILE A 170 17.34 14.80 3.96
C ILE A 170 18.10 16.07 3.56
N LEU A 171 18.74 16.75 4.52
CA LEU A 171 19.54 17.94 4.21
C LEU A 171 20.75 17.61 3.33
N GLN A 172 21.44 16.49 3.59
CA GLN A 172 22.54 16.02 2.74
C GLN A 172 22.07 15.65 1.33
N MET A 173 20.90 14.99 1.20
CA MET A 173 20.29 14.71 -0.10
C MET A 173 20.03 16.00 -0.88
N MET A 174 19.47 17.03 -0.21
CA MET A 174 19.22 18.34 -0.84
C MET A 174 20.52 19.05 -1.23
N GLU A 175 21.59 18.96 -0.42
CA GLU A 175 22.92 19.51 -0.75
C GLU A 175 23.55 18.81 -1.96
N ALA A 176 23.27 17.53 -2.15
CA ALA A 176 23.69 16.76 -3.33
C ALA A 176 22.81 17.02 -4.58
N GLY A 177 21.82 17.92 -4.50
CA GLY A 177 20.93 18.25 -5.61
C GLY A 177 19.69 17.37 -5.73
N ILE A 178 19.43 16.48 -4.78
CA ILE A 178 18.20 15.67 -4.75
C ILE A 178 17.05 16.53 -4.24
N GLU A 179 15.97 16.60 -4.99
CA GLU A 179 14.78 17.34 -4.62
C GLU A 179 13.94 16.51 -3.62
N CYS A 180 13.75 17.01 -2.39
CA CYS A 180 13.03 16.30 -1.32
C CYS A 180 11.74 17.00 -0.94
N ARG A 181 10.64 16.24 -0.82
CA ARG A 181 9.33 16.72 -0.36
C ARG A 181 8.72 15.78 0.67
N THR A 182 7.86 16.34 1.52
CA THR A 182 7.09 15.57 2.51
C THR A 182 5.59 15.77 2.24
N ILE A 183 4.89 14.67 2.06
CA ILE A 183 3.42 14.66 1.98
C ILE A 183 2.85 14.44 3.40
N PHE A 184 1.76 15.12 3.75
CA PHE A 184 1.13 15.09 5.07
C PHE A 184 2.08 15.29 6.26
N PRO A 185 2.86 16.40 6.30
CA PRO A 185 3.83 16.63 7.36
C PRO A 185 3.15 16.82 8.72
N LEU A 186 3.76 16.24 9.77
CA LEU A 186 3.30 16.34 11.16
C LEU A 186 3.75 17.62 11.82
N ARG A 187 3.42 18.77 11.24
CA ARG A 187 3.75 20.10 11.80
C ARG A 187 2.54 21.04 11.74
N PHE A 188 2.45 21.91 12.73
CA PHE A 188 1.44 22.97 12.74
C PHE A 188 1.64 23.94 11.56
N PRO A 189 0.56 24.41 10.89
CA PRO A 189 -0.86 24.09 11.11
C PRO A 189 -1.33 22.81 10.37
N TRP A 190 -0.49 22.19 9.55
CA TRP A 190 -0.83 21.09 8.65
C TRP A 190 -1.31 19.83 9.37
N ILE A 191 -0.80 19.57 10.59
CA ILE A 191 -1.21 18.43 11.40
C ILE A 191 -2.72 18.45 11.70
N MET A 192 -3.33 19.62 11.85
CA MET A 192 -4.76 19.74 12.16
C MET A 192 -5.68 19.28 11.02
N SER A 193 -5.18 19.33 9.77
CA SER A 193 -5.97 18.97 8.60
C SER A 193 -5.58 17.63 7.99
N ASN A 194 -4.39 17.12 8.30
CA ASN A 194 -3.78 16.00 7.59
C ASN A 194 -3.39 14.83 8.53
N TRP A 195 -3.74 14.89 9.83
CA TRP A 195 -3.27 13.88 10.78
C TRP A 195 -3.76 12.46 10.48
N ASN A 196 -4.90 12.30 9.80
CA ASN A 196 -5.49 11.02 9.45
C ASN A 196 -5.24 10.58 8.00
N TYR A 197 -4.85 11.49 7.11
CA TYR A 197 -4.50 11.15 5.73
C TYR A 197 -3.07 10.64 5.66
N ARG A 198 -2.84 9.60 4.87
CA ARG A 198 -1.51 9.03 4.63
C ARG A 198 -1.27 8.86 3.14
N ASP A 199 -0.02 9.02 2.78
CA ASP A 199 0.49 8.56 1.52
C ASP A 199 1.02 7.14 1.70
N HIS A 200 0.18 6.16 1.33
CA HIS A 200 0.54 4.76 1.46
C HIS A 200 1.07 4.17 0.15
N CYS A 201 1.31 5.00 -0.85
CA CYS A 201 1.95 4.60 -2.09
C CYS A 201 3.41 4.16 -1.88
N LYS A 202 3.87 3.27 -2.73
CA LYS A 202 5.25 2.86 -2.91
C LYS A 202 5.49 2.87 -4.39
N ILE A 203 6.10 3.94 -4.88
CA ILE A 203 6.35 4.16 -6.31
C ILE A 203 7.82 4.48 -6.49
N VAL A 204 8.46 3.80 -7.42
CA VAL A 204 9.73 4.23 -7.99
C VAL A 204 9.56 4.27 -9.48
N THR A 205 9.94 5.38 -10.12
CA THR A 205 9.96 5.45 -11.58
C THR A 205 11.35 5.84 -12.06
N ILE A 206 11.82 5.18 -13.10
CA ILE A 206 13.17 5.31 -13.63
C ILE A 206 13.07 5.65 -15.13
N ASP A 207 13.62 6.79 -15.50
CA ASP A 207 13.69 7.30 -16.87
C ASP A 207 12.32 7.36 -17.59
N GLY A 208 11.20 7.32 -16.82
CA GLY A 208 9.82 7.31 -17.32
C GLY A 208 9.41 6.04 -18.08
N LYS A 209 10.18 4.96 -17.98
CA LYS A 209 9.97 3.71 -18.73
C LYS A 209 9.86 2.47 -17.88
N GLU A 210 10.38 2.52 -16.69
CA GLU A 210 10.40 1.43 -15.72
C GLU A 210 9.86 1.96 -14.40
N SER A 211 9.01 1.17 -13.75
CA SER A 211 8.43 1.53 -12.45
C SER A 211 8.32 0.33 -11.54
N PHE A 212 8.35 0.61 -10.23
CA PHE A 212 8.12 -0.37 -9.17
C PHE A 212 6.95 0.09 -8.30
N THR A 213 6.03 -0.83 -7.99
CA THR A 213 4.91 -0.58 -7.08
C THR A 213 4.45 -1.86 -6.38
N GLY A 214 3.67 -1.75 -5.28
CA GLY A 214 3.15 -2.88 -4.52
C GLY A 214 3.19 -2.67 -3.01
N GLY A 215 3.26 -3.75 -2.22
CA GLY A 215 3.14 -3.69 -0.75
C GLY A 215 4.40 -3.27 -0.01
N MET A 216 5.61 -3.48 -0.57
CA MET A 216 6.88 -3.35 0.14
C MET A 216 7.41 -1.92 0.23
N ASN A 217 7.66 -1.44 1.43
CA ASN A 217 8.37 -0.18 1.69
C ASN A 217 9.91 -0.32 1.53
N VAL A 218 10.68 0.64 2.06
CA VAL A 218 12.15 0.57 2.16
C VAL A 218 12.55 0.36 3.61
N GLY A 219 13.11 -0.81 3.90
CA GLY A 219 13.57 -1.19 5.23
C GLY A 219 14.03 -2.64 5.32
N TYR A 220 14.90 -2.92 6.28
CA TYR A 220 15.49 -4.24 6.48
C TYR A 220 14.44 -5.28 6.92
N GLU A 221 13.39 -4.86 7.62
CA GLU A 221 12.28 -5.75 8.01
C GLU A 221 11.62 -6.45 6.82
N TYR A 222 11.53 -5.81 5.66
CA TYR A 222 10.89 -6.38 4.45
C TYR A 222 11.73 -7.46 3.77
N THR A 223 12.99 -7.64 4.14
CA THR A 223 13.83 -8.74 3.61
C THR A 223 13.46 -10.09 4.22
N GLY A 224 12.76 -10.11 5.37
CA GLY A 224 12.49 -11.31 6.14
C GLY A 224 13.69 -11.84 6.93
N LEU A 225 14.81 -11.10 6.94
CA LEU A 225 16.06 -11.49 7.65
C LEU A 225 16.19 -10.84 9.03
N LYS A 226 15.28 -9.95 9.40
CA LYS A 226 15.34 -9.27 10.70
C LYS A 226 14.90 -10.22 11.81
N PRO A 227 15.79 -10.57 12.78
CA PRO A 227 15.55 -11.66 13.73
C PRO A 227 14.30 -11.49 14.61
N ASP A 228 13.97 -10.25 14.99
CA ASP A 228 12.82 -9.91 15.84
C ASP A 228 11.49 -9.83 15.07
N VAL A 229 11.51 -9.89 13.73
CA VAL A 229 10.33 -9.83 12.86
C VAL A 229 10.09 -11.16 12.16
N GLY A 230 11.15 -11.90 11.81
CA GLY A 230 11.10 -13.15 11.09
C GLY A 230 10.73 -13.00 9.62
N PHE A 231 10.18 -14.06 9.04
CA PHE A 231 9.83 -14.09 7.62
C PHE A 231 8.78 -13.02 7.27
N TRP A 232 9.03 -12.27 6.18
CA TRP A 232 8.14 -11.22 5.69
C TRP A 232 7.62 -11.57 4.29
N ARG A 233 6.35 -11.92 4.19
CA ARG A 233 5.66 -12.25 2.95
C ARG A 233 4.91 -11.04 2.43
N ASP A 234 5.36 -10.47 1.31
CA ASP A 234 4.71 -9.34 0.64
C ASP A 234 4.85 -9.49 -0.88
N THR A 235 4.09 -8.72 -1.66
CA THR A 235 4.16 -8.76 -3.13
C THR A 235 4.45 -7.37 -3.68
N HIS A 236 5.32 -7.31 -4.70
CA HIS A 236 5.71 -6.08 -5.39
C HIS A 236 5.88 -6.35 -6.87
N LEU A 237 5.75 -5.34 -7.70
CA LEU A 237 5.86 -5.42 -9.15
C LEU A 237 6.97 -4.51 -9.66
N GLN A 238 7.65 -4.97 -10.70
CA GLN A 238 8.34 -4.13 -11.68
C GLN A 238 7.47 -4.08 -12.93
N ILE A 239 7.29 -2.90 -13.49
CA ILE A 239 6.49 -2.66 -14.70
C ILE A 239 7.36 -1.92 -15.70
N ILE A 240 7.46 -2.44 -16.91
CA ILE A 240 8.23 -1.85 -18.02
C ILE A 240 7.29 -1.56 -19.18
N GLY A 241 7.44 -0.41 -19.80
CA GLY A 241 6.65 0.01 -20.96
C GLY A 241 5.65 1.12 -20.66
N GLU A 242 4.55 1.17 -21.41
CA GLU A 242 3.58 2.28 -21.35
C GLU A 242 2.93 2.43 -19.98
N ALA A 243 2.61 1.32 -19.31
CA ALA A 243 1.98 1.33 -18.00
C ALA A 243 2.86 1.96 -16.90
N ALA A 244 4.20 1.92 -17.05
CA ALA A 244 5.10 2.62 -16.14
C ALA A 244 4.88 4.15 -16.18
N GLY A 245 4.42 4.72 -17.29
CA GLY A 245 4.09 6.13 -17.45
C GLY A 245 2.88 6.58 -16.62
N ASP A 246 1.94 5.69 -16.33
CA ASP A 246 0.80 6.00 -15.46
C ASP A 246 1.26 6.22 -14.02
N LEU A 247 2.18 5.39 -13.50
CA LEU A 247 2.81 5.59 -12.19
C LEU A 247 3.64 6.88 -12.13
N GLN A 248 4.34 7.24 -13.21
CA GLN A 248 5.01 8.54 -13.33
C GLN A 248 4.00 9.69 -13.23
N THR A 249 2.84 9.58 -13.88
CA THR A 249 1.79 10.60 -13.83
C THR A 249 1.21 10.75 -12.41
N ILE A 250 0.99 9.65 -11.70
CA ILE A 250 0.56 9.67 -10.29
C ILE A 250 1.61 10.35 -9.42
N PHE A 251 2.88 9.97 -9.57
CA PHE A 251 3.99 10.62 -8.85
C PHE A 251 4.00 12.13 -9.08
N GLU A 252 3.83 12.62 -10.32
CA GLU A 252 3.76 14.05 -10.62
C GLU A 252 2.62 14.77 -9.89
N VAL A 253 1.46 14.13 -9.79
CA VAL A 253 0.32 14.67 -9.01
C VAL A 253 0.71 14.79 -7.54
N HIS A 254 1.27 13.74 -6.95
CA HIS A 254 1.69 13.71 -5.55
C HIS A 254 2.86 14.67 -5.28
N TRP A 255 3.79 14.80 -6.23
CA TRP A 255 4.87 15.79 -6.17
C TRP A 255 4.34 17.22 -6.02
N ASN A 256 3.30 17.57 -6.76
CA ASN A 256 2.71 18.91 -6.69
C ASN A 256 1.93 19.18 -5.40
N ILE A 257 1.46 18.13 -4.72
CA ILE A 257 0.75 18.22 -3.44
C ILE A 257 1.74 18.26 -2.27
N ALA A 258 2.83 17.52 -2.36
CA ALA A 258 3.84 17.39 -1.32
C ALA A 258 4.57 18.72 -1.06
N LEU A 259 4.83 19.01 0.22
CA LEU A 259 5.50 20.25 0.62
C LEU A 259 7.01 20.11 0.53
N PRO A 260 7.71 21.09 -0.09
CA PRO A 260 9.16 21.07 -0.18
C PRO A 260 9.80 21.15 1.21
N GLU A 261 10.87 20.39 1.40
CA GLU A 261 11.73 20.53 2.57
C GLU A 261 12.49 21.87 2.52
N LYS A 262 12.76 22.47 3.68
CA LYS A 262 13.43 23.77 3.76
C LYS A 262 14.71 23.68 4.56
N ILE A 263 15.80 24.18 4.00
CA ILE A 263 17.05 24.38 4.72
C ILE A 263 16.92 25.65 5.54
N LYS A 264 16.81 25.56 6.86
CA LYS A 264 16.82 26.74 7.74
C LYS A 264 18.22 27.38 7.69
N SER A 265 18.29 28.71 7.50
CA SER A 265 19.56 29.46 7.34
C SER A 265 20.58 29.24 8.46
N LYS A 266 20.13 29.00 9.70
CA LYS A 266 20.99 28.69 10.85
C LYS A 266 21.62 27.27 10.81
N THR A 267 21.13 26.37 9.96
CA THR A 267 21.63 25.01 9.86
C THR A 267 22.79 24.90 8.85
N LYS A 268 22.84 25.79 7.84
CA LYS A 268 23.93 25.86 6.86
C LYS A 268 25.32 25.97 7.51
N SER A 269 25.46 26.73 8.60
CA SER A 269 26.78 26.92 9.27
C SER A 269 27.23 25.76 10.15
N LYS A 270 26.30 24.86 10.57
CA LYS A 270 26.62 23.69 11.40
C LYS A 270 26.92 22.43 10.59
N ILE A 271 26.33 22.31 9.40
CA ILE A 271 26.49 21.12 8.52
C ILE A 271 27.87 21.14 7.86
N SER A 272 28.37 22.32 7.47
CA SER A 272 29.72 22.51 6.93
C SER A 272 30.87 22.01 7.84
N LYS A 273 30.61 21.77 9.13
CA LYS A 273 31.61 21.32 10.11
C LYS A 273 31.48 19.85 10.53
N LYS A 274 30.44 19.16 10.12
CA LYS A 274 30.23 17.70 10.35
C LYS A 274 30.02 16.99 9.03
N THR A 275 31.08 16.90 8.23
CA THR A 275 31.15 15.84 7.21
C THR A 275 31.25 14.51 7.95
N THR A 276 30.14 13.92 8.32
CA THR A 276 30.08 12.49 8.59
C THR A 276 30.40 11.82 7.26
N LYS A 277 31.67 11.37 7.13
CA LYS A 277 32.00 10.41 6.07
C LYS A 277 31.04 9.27 6.24
N PHE A 278 30.13 9.08 5.25
CA PHE A 278 29.48 7.79 5.11
C PHE A 278 30.58 6.74 5.15
N PRO A 279 30.43 5.63 5.89
CA PRO A 279 31.38 4.55 5.79
C PRO A 279 31.50 4.24 4.28
N LYS A 280 32.66 4.48 3.71
CA LYS A 280 32.94 4.06 2.35
C LYS A 280 32.84 2.54 2.37
N TYR A 281 31.70 2.00 1.95
CA TYR A 281 31.68 0.64 1.47
C TYR A 281 32.73 0.58 0.36
N LYS A 282 33.74 -0.26 0.56
CA LYS A 282 34.77 -0.45 -0.44
C LYS A 282 34.08 -0.81 -1.73
N SER A 283 34.08 0.11 -2.70
CA SER A 283 33.77 -0.21 -4.08
C SER A 283 34.68 -1.39 -4.44
N GLN A 284 34.14 -2.58 -4.60
CA GLN A 284 34.91 -3.68 -5.12
C GLN A 284 35.35 -3.29 -6.53
N GLU A 285 36.63 -3.50 -6.78
CA GLU A 285 37.26 -3.24 -8.06
C GLU A 285 36.49 -3.90 -9.18
N VAL A 286 36.07 -3.10 -10.14
CA VAL A 286 35.55 -3.60 -11.42
C VAL A 286 36.69 -4.33 -12.09
N ASP A 287 36.58 -5.65 -12.19
CA ASP A 287 37.51 -6.44 -12.98
C ASP A 287 37.52 -5.92 -14.41
N ARG A 288 38.72 -5.85 -15.01
CA ARG A 288 38.96 -5.29 -16.35
C ARG A 288 38.22 -6.03 -17.47
N THR A 289 37.45 -7.05 -17.16
CA THR A 289 36.64 -7.85 -18.10
C THR A 289 35.19 -7.38 -18.22
N GLY A 290 34.75 -6.36 -17.45
CA GLY A 290 33.37 -5.82 -17.53
C GLY A 290 32.28 -6.74 -16.96
N SER A 291 32.60 -7.86 -16.35
CA SER A 291 31.66 -8.71 -15.63
C SER A 291 31.60 -8.34 -14.17
N VAL A 292 30.56 -7.63 -13.78
CA VAL A 292 30.24 -7.42 -12.36
C VAL A 292 29.77 -8.75 -11.80
N SER A 293 30.59 -9.37 -10.92
CA SER A 293 30.12 -10.52 -10.16
C SER A 293 28.96 -10.08 -9.25
N HIS A 294 27.74 -10.47 -9.60
CA HIS A 294 26.46 -10.08 -8.97
C HIS A 294 26.32 -10.57 -7.51
N SER A 295 27.33 -11.16 -6.92
CA SER A 295 27.26 -11.87 -5.64
C SER A 295 27.90 -11.16 -4.44
N GLY A 296 28.59 -10.03 -4.61
CA GLY A 296 29.49 -9.51 -3.58
C GLY A 296 28.83 -8.94 -2.33
N TRP A 297 27.66 -8.29 -2.44
CA TRP A 297 26.99 -7.71 -1.27
C TRP A 297 25.94 -8.64 -0.66
N LEU A 298 25.44 -9.61 -1.45
CA LEU A 298 24.58 -10.69 -0.97
C LEU A 298 25.38 -11.75 -0.21
N THR A 299 26.67 -11.94 -0.53
CA THR A 299 27.53 -12.90 0.18
C THR A 299 27.84 -12.46 1.62
N GLU A 300 27.87 -11.16 1.91
CA GLU A 300 27.91 -10.67 3.29
C GLU A 300 26.60 -10.96 4.07
N TRP A 301 25.45 -10.95 3.39
CA TRP A 301 24.15 -11.28 3.99
C TRP A 301 23.82 -12.77 3.89
N GLY A 302 24.32 -13.44 2.84
CA GLY A 302 24.10 -14.86 2.59
C GLY A 302 24.86 -15.77 3.56
N SER A 303 25.82 -15.27 4.33
CA SER A 303 26.46 -16.07 5.39
C SER A 303 25.53 -16.31 6.60
N GLU A 304 24.45 -15.54 6.75
CA GLU A 304 23.40 -15.76 7.75
C GLU A 304 22.27 -16.69 7.23
N LEU A 305 22.23 -16.96 5.91
CA LEU A 305 21.25 -17.84 5.31
C LEU A 305 21.79 -19.28 5.29
N THR A 306 21.09 -20.16 5.96
CA THR A 306 21.41 -21.59 5.87
C THR A 306 21.11 -22.09 4.44
N ALA A 307 21.83 -23.11 3.96
CA ALA A 307 21.67 -23.71 2.63
C ALA A 307 20.23 -24.23 2.33
N LYS A 308 19.30 -24.16 3.30
CA LYS A 308 17.87 -24.48 3.17
C LYS A 308 17.02 -23.30 2.67
N ASP A 309 17.49 -22.07 2.84
CA ASP A 309 16.79 -20.87 2.37
C ASP A 309 17.27 -20.55 0.95
N LYS A 310 16.97 -21.42 -0.02
CA LYS A 310 17.15 -21.07 -1.43
C LYS A 310 16.34 -19.82 -1.68
N PHE A 311 17.01 -18.74 -2.13
CA PHE A 311 16.30 -17.54 -2.60
C PHE A 311 15.28 -17.95 -3.63
N PRO A 312 14.00 -17.61 -3.47
CA PRO A 312 13.03 -17.87 -4.52
C PRO A 312 13.53 -17.20 -5.80
N GLU A 313 13.42 -17.90 -6.90
CA GLU A 313 13.82 -17.37 -8.21
C GLU A 313 13.08 -16.04 -8.46
N LYS A 314 13.79 -15.08 -9.07
CA LYS A 314 13.15 -13.86 -9.56
C LYS A 314 12.09 -14.25 -10.58
N GLY A 315 10.87 -13.76 -10.45
CA GLY A 315 9.83 -13.90 -11.47
C GLY A 315 10.35 -13.46 -12.84
N LYS A 316 9.79 -13.97 -13.91
CA LYS A 316 10.16 -13.57 -15.27
C LYS A 316 9.34 -12.35 -15.69
N LEU A 317 9.90 -11.54 -16.58
CA LEU A 317 9.12 -10.50 -17.26
C LEU A 317 8.06 -11.16 -18.15
N GLN A 318 6.81 -10.77 -17.96
CA GLN A 318 5.64 -11.32 -18.61
C GLN A 318 4.75 -10.21 -19.16
N LYS A 319 4.21 -10.36 -20.36
CA LYS A 319 3.28 -9.36 -20.92
C LYS A 319 1.96 -9.36 -20.16
N ALA A 320 1.46 -8.17 -19.90
CA ALA A 320 0.14 -7.94 -19.31
C ALA A 320 -0.52 -6.71 -19.91
N TYR A 321 -1.85 -6.72 -19.95
CA TYR A 321 -2.64 -5.50 -20.01
C TYR A 321 -2.87 -5.03 -18.59
N ILE A 322 -2.79 -3.73 -18.34
CA ILE A 322 -2.71 -3.15 -17.01
C ILE A 322 -3.66 -1.96 -16.88
N HIS A 323 -4.51 -1.96 -15.86
CA HIS A 323 -5.16 -0.76 -15.36
C HIS A 323 -4.50 -0.31 -14.07
N THR A 324 -3.93 0.88 -14.07
CA THR A 324 -3.41 1.53 -12.86
C THR A 324 -4.53 2.25 -12.14
N LEU A 325 -4.77 1.90 -10.88
CA LEU A 325 -5.78 2.48 -10.00
C LEU A 325 -5.13 3.38 -8.97
N GLU A 326 -5.58 4.63 -8.90
CA GLU A 326 -5.16 5.58 -7.85
C GLU A 326 -6.28 5.75 -6.81
N GLY A 327 -6.03 5.37 -5.57
CA GLY A 327 -6.83 5.75 -4.41
C GLY A 327 -6.46 7.16 -3.97
N ASN A 328 -7.47 8.03 -3.85
CA ASN A 328 -7.24 9.43 -3.51
C ASN A 328 -8.35 9.93 -2.56
N PRO A 329 -8.00 10.34 -1.33
CA PRO A 329 -9.00 10.80 -0.35
C PRO A 329 -9.69 12.10 -0.76
N GLY A 330 -9.16 12.84 -1.74
CA GLY A 330 -9.74 14.08 -2.26
C GLY A 330 -10.87 13.88 -3.28
N VAL A 331 -11.10 12.65 -3.76
CA VAL A 331 -12.17 12.35 -4.73
C VAL A 331 -13.40 11.73 -4.04
N PRO A 332 -14.62 12.06 -4.50
CA PRO A 332 -15.84 11.50 -3.91
C PRO A 332 -15.99 9.99 -4.13
N THR A 333 -15.40 9.48 -5.19
CA THR A 333 -15.52 8.10 -5.66
C THR A 333 -14.33 7.27 -5.24
N PRO A 334 -14.50 6.25 -4.39
CA PRO A 334 -13.40 5.38 -3.98
C PRO A 334 -13.07 4.37 -5.09
N VAL A 335 -12.19 4.76 -6.01
CA VAL A 335 -11.85 4.02 -7.25
C VAL A 335 -11.42 2.58 -6.96
N ILE A 336 -10.49 2.36 -6.03
CA ILE A 336 -9.98 1.02 -5.68
C ILE A 336 -11.12 0.14 -5.14
N ARG A 337 -11.95 0.66 -4.21
CA ARG A 337 -13.09 -0.10 -3.67
C ARG A 337 -14.09 -0.48 -4.75
N GLN A 338 -14.39 0.44 -5.68
CA GLN A 338 -15.29 0.13 -6.79
C GLN A 338 -14.69 -0.93 -7.71
N ALA A 339 -13.40 -0.86 -8.01
CA ALA A 339 -12.71 -1.86 -8.79
C ALA A 339 -12.79 -3.24 -8.12
N TYR A 340 -12.52 -3.32 -6.82
CA TYR A 340 -12.62 -4.59 -6.06
C TYR A 340 -14.05 -5.13 -6.07
N PHE A 341 -15.05 -4.28 -5.86
CA PHE A 341 -16.44 -4.68 -5.94
C PHE A 341 -16.80 -5.26 -7.32
N ILE A 342 -16.37 -4.62 -8.40
CA ILE A 342 -16.61 -5.09 -9.76
C ILE A 342 -15.90 -6.42 -9.99
N CYS A 343 -14.63 -6.55 -9.66
CA CYS A 343 -13.88 -7.79 -9.80
C CYS A 343 -14.56 -8.95 -9.07
N ILE A 344 -14.95 -8.76 -7.81
CA ILE A 344 -15.63 -9.79 -7.00
C ILE A 344 -17.00 -10.16 -7.59
N THR A 345 -17.76 -9.18 -8.05
CA THR A 345 -19.12 -9.44 -8.59
C THR A 345 -19.11 -10.05 -9.98
N GLN A 346 -18.05 -9.85 -10.76
CA GLN A 346 -17.89 -10.44 -12.10
C GLN A 346 -17.17 -11.79 -12.10
N ALA A 347 -16.56 -12.20 -10.99
CA ALA A 347 -15.93 -13.51 -10.86
C ALA A 347 -16.92 -14.66 -11.13
N VAL A 348 -16.47 -15.69 -11.85
CA VAL A 348 -17.30 -16.82 -12.28
C VAL A 348 -16.88 -18.15 -11.63
N LYS A 349 -15.56 -18.34 -11.35
CA LYS A 349 -15.02 -19.60 -10.84
C LYS A 349 -14.37 -19.44 -9.47
N THR A 350 -13.42 -18.52 -9.34
CA THR A 350 -12.57 -18.42 -8.16
C THR A 350 -12.24 -16.99 -7.80
N ILE A 351 -12.15 -16.75 -6.49
CA ILE A 351 -11.63 -15.52 -5.91
C ILE A 351 -10.64 -15.91 -4.81
N ASP A 352 -9.38 -15.54 -4.96
CA ASP A 352 -8.34 -15.73 -3.95
C ASP A 352 -7.81 -14.37 -3.51
N ILE A 353 -7.94 -14.07 -2.22
CA ILE A 353 -7.58 -12.78 -1.64
C ILE A 353 -6.50 -12.99 -0.57
N THR A 354 -5.41 -12.24 -0.66
CA THR A 354 -4.38 -12.11 0.38
C THR A 354 -4.36 -10.68 0.88
N THR A 355 -4.52 -10.47 2.18
CA THR A 355 -4.46 -9.12 2.79
C THR A 355 -4.02 -9.19 4.25
N PRO A 356 -3.17 -8.25 4.73
CA PRO A 356 -2.77 -8.20 6.13
C PRO A 356 -3.89 -7.73 7.05
N TYR A 357 -4.78 -6.87 6.53
CA TYR A 357 -5.87 -6.26 7.30
C TYR A 357 -7.17 -6.43 6.54
N PHE A 358 -8.17 -6.99 7.23
CA PHE A 358 -9.48 -7.26 6.65
C PHE A 358 -10.57 -6.60 7.51
N VAL A 359 -10.81 -5.32 7.26
CA VAL A 359 -11.85 -4.49 7.91
C VAL A 359 -12.69 -3.81 6.82
N PRO A 360 -13.34 -4.59 5.94
CA PRO A 360 -13.97 -4.08 4.74
C PRO A 360 -15.28 -3.34 5.03
N GLU A 361 -15.75 -2.63 4.03
CA GLU A 361 -17.09 -2.06 4.04
C GLU A 361 -18.15 -3.14 3.70
N THR A 362 -19.41 -2.85 4.06
CA THR A 362 -20.52 -3.80 3.95
C THR A 362 -20.77 -4.29 2.51
N ASP A 363 -20.51 -3.47 1.51
CA ASP A 363 -20.67 -3.83 0.10
C ASP A 363 -19.65 -4.90 -0.34
N ILE A 364 -18.40 -4.84 0.13
CA ILE A 364 -17.40 -5.87 -0.15
C ILE A 364 -17.80 -7.20 0.52
N ILE A 365 -18.27 -7.16 1.78
CA ILE A 365 -18.78 -8.36 2.45
C ILE A 365 -19.94 -8.96 1.66
N MET A 366 -20.90 -8.13 1.25
CA MET A 366 -22.06 -8.59 0.47
C MET A 366 -21.63 -9.17 -0.89
N ALA A 367 -20.66 -8.55 -1.57
CA ALA A 367 -20.13 -9.04 -2.83
C ALA A 367 -19.50 -10.44 -2.69
N LEU A 368 -18.68 -10.66 -1.65
CA LEU A 368 -18.05 -11.97 -1.37
C LEU A 368 -19.11 -13.05 -1.06
N LYS A 369 -20.07 -12.74 -0.20
CA LYS A 369 -21.19 -13.66 0.13
C LYS A 369 -22.03 -13.99 -1.12
N THR A 370 -22.30 -13.00 -1.97
CA THR A 370 -23.02 -13.19 -3.23
C THR A 370 -22.21 -14.02 -4.22
N ALA A 371 -20.88 -13.86 -4.28
CA ALA A 371 -20.03 -14.68 -5.11
C ALA A 371 -20.11 -16.16 -4.71
N VAL A 372 -20.02 -16.47 -3.40
CA VAL A 372 -20.21 -17.84 -2.90
C VAL A 372 -21.59 -18.38 -3.24
N ALA A 373 -22.67 -17.59 -3.05
CA ALA A 373 -24.04 -18.00 -3.38
C ALA A 373 -24.22 -18.29 -4.89
N ARG A 374 -23.40 -17.70 -5.76
CA ARG A 374 -23.34 -18.01 -7.21
C ARG A 374 -22.50 -19.25 -7.53
N GLY A 375 -21.89 -19.91 -6.53
CA GLY A 375 -21.03 -21.09 -6.73
C GLY A 375 -19.55 -20.74 -6.97
N VAL A 376 -19.15 -19.48 -6.80
CA VAL A 376 -17.73 -19.09 -6.90
C VAL A 376 -16.98 -19.54 -5.65
N ARG A 377 -15.84 -20.21 -5.83
CA ARG A 377 -14.95 -20.56 -4.71
C ARG A 377 -14.22 -19.30 -4.22
N VAL A 378 -14.47 -18.92 -2.97
CA VAL A 378 -13.84 -17.74 -2.36
C VAL A 378 -12.89 -18.19 -1.24
N ARG A 379 -11.61 -17.80 -1.35
CA ARG A 379 -10.58 -18.05 -0.33
C ARG A 379 -9.97 -16.72 0.14
N LEU A 380 -9.84 -16.56 1.45
CA LEU A 380 -9.24 -15.40 2.09
C LEU A 380 -8.04 -15.84 2.94
N LEU A 381 -6.87 -15.32 2.62
CA LEU A 381 -5.63 -15.53 3.34
C LEU A 381 -5.27 -14.28 4.14
N VAL A 382 -5.20 -14.42 5.46
CA VAL A 382 -4.90 -13.36 6.43
C VAL A 382 -3.77 -13.79 7.36
N PRO A 383 -3.03 -12.87 8.01
CA PRO A 383 -2.00 -13.27 8.96
C PRO A 383 -2.62 -13.88 10.23
N HIS A 384 -1.96 -14.92 10.78
CA HIS A 384 -2.28 -15.43 12.12
C HIS A 384 -1.86 -14.39 13.17
N HIS A 385 -0.66 -13.83 13.05
CA HIS A 385 -0.14 -12.78 13.93
C HIS A 385 -0.17 -11.42 13.26
N ILE A 386 -0.97 -10.51 13.80
CA ILE A 386 -1.16 -9.16 13.25
C ILE A 386 -0.35 -8.17 14.09
N ASP A 387 0.46 -7.33 13.45
CA ASP A 387 1.27 -6.28 14.09
C ASP A 387 0.41 -5.18 14.75
N GLN A 388 -0.77 -4.90 14.20
CA GLN A 388 -1.72 -3.91 14.71
C GLN A 388 -2.87 -4.59 15.47
N LYS A 389 -2.73 -4.73 16.79
CA LYS A 389 -3.69 -5.45 17.66
C LYS A 389 -5.14 -5.02 17.47
N ILE A 390 -5.42 -3.70 17.37
CA ILE A 390 -6.80 -3.19 17.25
C ILE A 390 -7.39 -3.59 15.90
N VAL A 391 -6.60 -3.53 14.80
CA VAL A 391 -7.03 -3.97 13.47
C VAL A 391 -7.32 -5.47 13.48
N GLY A 392 -6.47 -6.27 14.13
CA GLY A 392 -6.66 -7.71 14.26
C GLY A 392 -7.95 -8.07 15.01
N LEU A 393 -8.24 -7.36 16.10
CA LEU A 393 -9.48 -7.54 16.85
C LEU A 393 -10.71 -7.16 16.00
N ALA A 394 -10.65 -6.06 15.27
CA ALA A 394 -11.73 -5.66 14.38
C ALA A 394 -11.93 -6.67 13.24
N SER A 395 -10.86 -7.17 12.61
CA SER A 395 -10.92 -8.15 11.50
C SER A 395 -11.63 -9.44 11.90
N ARG A 396 -11.38 -9.95 13.10
CA ARG A 396 -12.01 -11.18 13.60
C ARG A 396 -13.54 -11.12 13.66
N THR A 397 -14.11 -9.91 13.76
CA THR A 397 -15.58 -9.74 13.81
C THR A 397 -16.26 -9.99 12.47
N TYR A 398 -15.51 -9.96 11.37
CA TYR A 398 -16.04 -10.21 10.02
C TYR A 398 -15.93 -11.67 9.58
N TYR A 399 -15.05 -12.45 10.23
CA TYR A 399 -14.78 -13.83 9.78
C TYR A 399 -15.98 -14.77 9.97
N GLY A 400 -16.75 -14.61 11.06
CA GLY A 400 -17.91 -15.47 11.35
C GLY A 400 -18.93 -15.45 10.22
N GLU A 401 -19.39 -14.28 9.80
CA GLU A 401 -20.39 -14.13 8.75
C GLU A 401 -19.91 -14.58 7.36
N LEU A 402 -18.59 -14.54 7.10
CA LEU A 402 -18.01 -15.04 5.87
C LEU A 402 -17.86 -16.56 5.85
N LEU A 403 -17.45 -17.16 6.97
CA LEU A 403 -17.39 -18.63 7.14
C LEU A 403 -18.78 -19.25 7.03
N GLU A 404 -19.79 -18.64 7.67
CA GLU A 404 -21.20 -19.05 7.57
C GLU A 404 -21.73 -18.98 6.11
N ALA A 405 -21.24 -18.01 5.34
CA ALA A 405 -21.58 -17.89 3.92
C ALA A 405 -20.83 -18.89 3.02
N GLY A 406 -19.81 -19.61 3.53
CA GLY A 406 -19.02 -20.58 2.78
C GLY A 406 -17.71 -20.03 2.22
N VAL A 407 -17.24 -18.88 2.67
CA VAL A 407 -15.88 -18.39 2.37
C VAL A 407 -14.86 -19.21 3.14
N HIS A 408 -13.82 -19.69 2.48
CA HIS A 408 -12.72 -20.39 3.13
C HIS A 408 -11.67 -19.37 3.63
N ILE A 409 -11.41 -19.35 4.93
CA ILE A 409 -10.45 -18.43 5.54
C ILE A 409 -9.25 -19.22 6.06
N TYR A 410 -8.04 -18.74 5.72
CA TYR A 410 -6.77 -19.33 6.14
C TYR A 410 -5.94 -18.29 6.88
N GLN A 411 -5.25 -18.71 7.95
CA GLN A 411 -4.36 -17.88 8.74
C GLN A 411 -2.91 -18.29 8.51
N TYR A 412 -2.13 -17.40 7.88
CA TYR A 412 -0.72 -17.60 7.58
C TYR A 412 0.12 -17.54 8.85
N ASP A 413 0.92 -18.57 9.11
CA ASP A 413 1.61 -18.76 10.40
C ASP A 413 3.15 -18.74 10.32
N LYS A 414 3.73 -18.76 9.11
CA LYS A 414 5.20 -18.78 8.94
C LYS A 414 5.89 -17.48 9.34
N GLY A 415 5.16 -16.36 9.35
CA GLY A 415 5.70 -15.05 9.67
C GLY A 415 4.72 -13.91 9.39
N MET A 416 5.22 -12.71 9.11
CA MET A 416 4.37 -11.58 8.76
C MET A 416 3.86 -11.70 7.33
N LEU A 417 2.54 -11.85 7.17
CA LEU A 417 1.87 -11.73 5.88
C LEU A 417 1.45 -10.28 5.66
N HIS A 418 2.01 -9.64 4.63
CA HIS A 418 1.70 -8.23 4.33
C HIS A 418 1.35 -7.99 2.86
N ALA A 419 1.23 -9.02 2.02
CA ALA A 419 0.82 -8.91 0.63
C ALA A 419 -0.64 -8.43 0.48
N LYS A 420 -0.91 -7.70 -0.57
CA LYS A 420 -2.23 -7.27 -1.01
C LYS A 420 -2.39 -7.73 -2.45
N VAL A 421 -3.10 -8.84 -2.60
CA VAL A 421 -3.29 -9.51 -3.87
C VAL A 421 -4.71 -10.05 -3.94
N MET A 422 -5.36 -9.87 -5.07
CA MET A 422 -6.61 -10.54 -5.41
C MET A 422 -6.43 -11.25 -6.75
N ILE A 423 -6.84 -12.51 -6.84
CA ILE A 423 -6.80 -13.31 -8.06
C ILE A 423 -8.23 -13.70 -8.42
N ILE A 424 -8.64 -13.45 -9.66
CA ILE A 424 -9.97 -13.74 -10.17
C ILE A 424 -9.87 -14.70 -11.35
N ASP A 425 -10.54 -15.84 -11.23
CA ASP A 425 -10.73 -16.84 -12.29
C ASP A 425 -9.41 -17.30 -12.97
N GLU A 426 -8.27 -17.17 -12.28
CA GLU A 426 -6.92 -17.47 -12.78
C GLU A 426 -6.54 -16.67 -14.06
N GLU A 427 -7.20 -15.57 -14.34
CA GLU A 427 -6.99 -14.74 -15.53
C GLU A 427 -6.67 -13.28 -15.18
N ILE A 428 -7.20 -12.77 -14.07
CA ILE A 428 -7.03 -11.40 -13.63
C ILE A 428 -6.39 -11.41 -12.25
N ALA A 429 -5.40 -10.53 -12.05
CA ALA A 429 -4.84 -10.30 -10.72
C ALA A 429 -4.86 -8.81 -10.36
N GLU A 430 -5.08 -8.51 -9.09
CA GLU A 430 -4.78 -7.21 -8.51
C GLU A 430 -3.57 -7.35 -7.60
N VAL A 431 -2.63 -6.41 -7.72
CA VAL A 431 -1.48 -6.28 -6.83
C VAL A 431 -1.27 -4.81 -6.49
N GLY A 432 -1.20 -4.49 -5.21
CA GLY A 432 -1.06 -3.08 -4.84
C GLY A 432 -0.62 -2.81 -3.41
N ALA A 433 -0.85 -1.56 -3.01
CA ALA A 433 -0.58 -1.08 -1.67
C ALA A 433 -1.81 -1.13 -0.76
N ALA A 434 -3.04 -1.19 -1.32
CA ALA A 434 -4.29 -1.06 -0.59
C ALA A 434 -4.67 -2.34 0.16
N ASN A 435 -4.91 -2.22 1.46
CA ASN A 435 -5.52 -3.29 2.25
C ASN A 435 -7.03 -3.35 2.02
N TYR A 436 -7.66 -4.46 2.43
CA TYR A 436 -9.12 -4.57 2.51
C TYR A 436 -9.65 -3.88 3.77
N ASP A 437 -9.40 -2.57 3.92
CA ASP A 437 -9.86 -1.79 5.05
C ASP A 437 -10.44 -0.42 4.63
N MET A 438 -11.22 0.19 5.53
CA MET A 438 -11.88 1.46 5.26
C MET A 438 -10.88 2.60 5.08
N ARG A 439 -9.71 2.49 5.70
CA ARG A 439 -8.67 3.50 5.62
C ARG A 439 -8.02 3.52 4.25
N SER A 440 -7.64 2.37 3.71
CA SER A 440 -7.09 2.25 2.35
C SER A 440 -8.10 2.69 1.30
N PHE A 441 -9.38 2.39 1.48
CA PHE A 441 -10.40 2.76 0.51
C PHE A 441 -10.80 4.25 0.53
N ARG A 442 -10.57 4.99 1.62
CA ARG A 442 -11.13 6.34 1.79
C ARG A 442 -10.16 7.42 2.23
N LEU A 443 -9.09 7.08 2.93
CA LEU A 443 -8.27 8.04 3.66
C LEU A 443 -6.83 8.11 3.19
N ASN A 444 -6.35 7.07 2.51
CA ASN A 444 -4.99 7.03 2.02
C ASN A 444 -4.92 7.36 0.52
N TYR A 445 -3.76 7.89 0.10
CA TYR A 445 -3.30 7.67 -1.25
C TYR A 445 -2.80 6.24 -1.36
N GLU A 446 -3.28 5.50 -2.34
CA GLU A 446 -2.93 4.12 -2.61
C GLU A 446 -2.76 3.93 -4.13
N VAL A 447 -1.97 2.96 -4.53
CA VAL A 447 -1.85 2.52 -5.92
C VAL A 447 -2.01 1.02 -5.99
N CYS A 448 -2.82 0.56 -6.94
CA CYS A 448 -3.03 -0.84 -7.26
C CYS A 448 -3.02 -1.04 -8.78
N GLU A 449 -2.53 -2.18 -9.21
CA GLU A 449 -2.51 -2.58 -10.62
C GLU A 449 -3.47 -3.75 -10.84
N ILE A 450 -4.41 -3.60 -11.77
CA ILE A 450 -5.20 -4.72 -12.26
C ILE A 450 -4.51 -5.27 -13.52
N LEU A 451 -4.07 -6.51 -13.45
CA LEU A 451 -3.28 -7.20 -14.44
C LEU A 451 -4.14 -8.23 -15.16
N TYR A 452 -4.23 -8.14 -16.48
CA TYR A 452 -4.87 -9.13 -17.33
C TYR A 452 -3.77 -9.93 -18.01
N SER A 453 -3.41 -11.07 -17.44
CA SER A 453 -2.35 -11.97 -17.94
C SER A 453 -2.44 -13.31 -17.25
N ALA A 454 -2.71 -14.36 -18.03
CA ALA A 454 -2.77 -15.72 -17.50
C ALA A 454 -1.42 -16.20 -16.91
N ASP A 455 -0.30 -15.71 -17.45
CA ASP A 455 1.04 -16.11 -16.96
C ASP A 455 1.35 -15.46 -15.62
N VAL A 456 1.14 -14.14 -15.48
CA VAL A 456 1.30 -13.42 -14.20
C VAL A 456 0.35 -13.99 -13.15
N THR A 457 -0.89 -14.25 -13.54
CA THR A 457 -1.92 -14.77 -12.62
C THR A 457 -1.56 -16.18 -12.17
N ARG A 458 -1.01 -17.02 -13.05
CA ARG A 458 -0.52 -18.37 -12.70
C ARG A 458 0.61 -18.31 -11.68
N GLU A 459 1.56 -17.39 -11.84
CA GLU A 459 2.67 -17.21 -10.88
C GLU A 459 2.13 -16.79 -9.50
N LEU A 460 1.19 -15.85 -9.46
CA LEU A 460 0.54 -15.42 -8.22
C LEU A 460 -0.31 -16.52 -7.58
N THR A 461 -1.01 -17.34 -8.39
CA THR A 461 -1.77 -18.50 -7.90
C THR A 461 -0.84 -19.55 -7.29
N GLN A 462 0.29 -19.86 -7.94
CA GLN A 462 1.29 -20.77 -7.38
C GLN A 462 1.83 -20.27 -6.04
N GLN A 463 2.07 -18.95 -5.92
CA GLN A 463 2.49 -18.38 -4.66
C GLN A 463 1.39 -18.45 -3.59
N PHE A 464 0.12 -18.20 -3.96
CA PHE A 464 -1.01 -18.33 -3.05
C PHE A 464 -1.15 -19.77 -2.52
N GLU A 465 -1.04 -20.77 -3.39
CA GLU A 465 -1.07 -22.19 -2.99
C GLU A 465 0.11 -22.53 -2.06
N GLN A 466 1.30 -21.98 -2.34
CA GLN A 466 2.44 -22.16 -1.45
C GLN A 466 2.19 -21.52 -0.08
N ASP A 467 1.62 -20.31 -0.05
CA ASP A 467 1.28 -19.61 1.20
C ASP A 467 0.22 -20.40 2.01
N LEU A 468 -0.69 -21.12 1.35
CA LEU A 468 -1.66 -21.99 2.02
C LEU A 468 -0.99 -23.19 2.72
N THR A 469 0.14 -23.70 2.20
CA THR A 469 0.87 -24.79 2.89
C THR A 469 1.49 -24.34 4.23
N ASP A 470 1.75 -23.06 4.35
CA ASP A 470 2.26 -22.41 5.57
C ASP A 470 1.12 -21.80 6.43
N SER A 471 -0.14 -22.23 6.21
CA SER A 471 -1.33 -21.65 6.81
C SER A 471 -2.22 -22.68 7.52
N VAL A 472 -3.00 -22.19 8.49
CA VAL A 472 -4.00 -23.00 9.21
C VAL A 472 -5.41 -22.55 8.78
N PRO A 473 -6.31 -23.46 8.39
CA PRO A 473 -7.69 -23.10 8.09
C PRO A 473 -8.41 -22.65 9.36
N LEU A 474 -9.10 -21.51 9.26
CA LEU A 474 -9.95 -21.01 10.35
C LEU A 474 -11.33 -21.65 10.26
N ARG A 475 -11.83 -22.21 11.35
CA ARG A 475 -13.13 -22.86 11.44
C ARG A 475 -14.08 -22.04 12.30
N ILE A 476 -15.38 -22.26 12.10
CA ILE A 476 -16.41 -21.56 12.87
C ILE A 476 -16.34 -21.94 14.35
N GLU A 477 -15.94 -23.18 14.65
CA GLU A 477 -15.77 -23.69 16.01
C GLU A 477 -14.69 -22.90 16.77
N ASP A 478 -13.60 -22.49 16.09
CA ASP A 478 -12.53 -21.69 16.68
C ASP A 478 -13.04 -20.32 17.12
N LEU A 479 -14.03 -19.78 16.40
CA LEU A 479 -14.67 -18.52 16.74
C LEU A 479 -15.66 -18.65 17.91
N LEU A 480 -16.31 -19.81 18.04
CA LEU A 480 -17.28 -20.08 19.12
C LEU A 480 -16.61 -20.30 20.48
N GLN A 481 -15.37 -20.78 20.50
CA GLN A 481 -14.60 -21.00 21.74
C GLN A 481 -14.16 -19.72 22.44
N ARG A 482 -14.29 -18.55 21.80
CA ARG A 482 -13.89 -17.25 22.36
C ARG A 482 -14.79 -16.86 23.54
N SER A 483 -14.16 -16.36 24.59
CA SER A 483 -14.85 -15.87 25.78
C SER A 483 -15.75 -14.67 25.49
N LEU A 484 -16.75 -14.41 26.32
CA LEU A 484 -17.61 -13.23 26.21
C LEU A 484 -16.80 -11.93 26.26
N THR A 485 -15.77 -11.88 27.09
CA THR A 485 -14.87 -10.71 27.22
C THR A 485 -14.14 -10.42 25.90
N GLU A 486 -13.57 -11.43 25.25
CA GLU A 486 -12.92 -11.28 23.95
C GLU A 486 -13.88 -10.76 22.89
N ARG A 487 -15.09 -11.32 22.82
CA ARG A 487 -16.14 -10.86 21.89
C ARG A 487 -16.52 -9.39 22.12
N ILE A 488 -16.63 -8.94 23.37
CA ILE A 488 -16.93 -7.54 23.70
C ILE A 488 -15.79 -6.63 23.24
N ILE A 489 -14.53 -7.01 23.49
CA ILE A 489 -13.35 -6.25 23.05
C ILE A 489 -13.28 -6.16 21.53
N GLU A 490 -13.53 -7.26 20.82
CA GLU A 490 -13.58 -7.31 19.36
C GLU A 490 -14.68 -6.40 18.80
N GLN A 491 -15.90 -6.42 19.36
CA GLN A 491 -16.98 -5.53 18.96
C GLN A 491 -16.64 -4.06 19.26
N GLY A 492 -15.97 -3.79 20.38
CA GLY A 492 -15.43 -2.45 20.68
C GLY A 492 -14.41 -1.98 19.62
N ALA A 493 -13.51 -2.88 19.20
CA ALA A 493 -12.57 -2.57 18.13
C ALA A 493 -13.29 -2.33 16.77
N ARG A 494 -14.37 -3.07 16.49
CA ARG A 494 -15.19 -2.86 15.27
C ARG A 494 -15.81 -1.46 15.20
N LEU A 495 -16.19 -0.88 16.34
CA LEU A 495 -16.70 0.51 16.37
C LEU A 495 -15.65 1.53 15.89
N LEU A 496 -14.36 1.19 16.03
CA LEU A 496 -13.26 2.03 15.56
C LEU A 496 -12.92 1.80 14.09
N SER A 497 -13.56 0.85 13.39
CA SER A 497 -13.30 0.54 11.97
C SER A 497 -13.23 1.77 11.05
N PRO A 498 -14.02 2.84 11.23
CA PRO A 498 -13.89 4.06 10.40
C PRO A 498 -12.57 4.81 10.57
N LEU A 499 -11.77 4.47 11.59
CA LEU A 499 -10.46 5.07 11.89
C LEU A 499 -9.28 4.14 11.53
N LEU A 500 -9.59 2.84 11.28
CA LEU A 500 -8.64 1.77 11.03
C LEU A 500 -8.37 1.56 9.55
#